data_a4131175ebe08ffdc25975fff65eb60b
#
_entry.id   a4131175ebe08ffdc25975fff65eb60b
#
_cell.length_a   1.000
_cell.length_b   1.000
_cell.length_c   1.000
_cell.angle_alpha   90.00
_cell.angle_beta   90.00
_cell.angle_gamma   90.00
#
_symmetry.space_group_name_H-M   'P 1'
#
loop_
_entity.id
_entity.type
_entity.pdbx_description
1 polymer ?
#
loop_
_entity_poly.entity_id
_entity_poly.type
_entity_poly.pdbx_seq_one_letter_code
_entity_poly.pdbx_strand_id
1 'polypeptide(L)'
;MARVEVPETVAAASGAAVKVAALFSQDELTRDPLVAVVNRQAPPVFSTCVGCFLCQSVCPYQAIEREEIKNRNGDVIKTLARVNPSLCQGCGTCVALCRTKAIDIHGYSNQQVYAEIMTLLND
;
A
#
# COMPACT_ATOMS: atom_id res chain seq x y z
N MET A 1 4.64 2.60 39.57
CA MET A 1 5.63 2.40 38.48
C MET A 1 6.39 1.12 38.80
N ALA A 2 6.26 0.12 37.94
CA ALA A 2 7.05 -1.10 38.05
C ALA A 2 8.53 -0.75 37.78
N ARG A 3 9.42 -1.06 38.70
CA ARG A 3 10.87 -0.98 38.49
C ARG A 3 11.24 -2.09 37.49
N VAL A 4 11.62 -1.72 36.29
CA VAL A 4 12.23 -2.67 35.35
C VAL A 4 13.65 -2.91 35.84
N GLU A 5 13.96 -4.14 36.20
CA GLU A 5 15.27 -4.48 36.69
C GLU A 5 16.32 -4.45 35.55
N VAL A 6 17.57 -4.10 35.87
CA VAL A 6 18.66 -3.98 34.90
C VAL A 6 18.84 -5.22 34.01
N PRO A 7 18.70 -6.47 34.50
CA PRO A 7 18.78 -7.67 33.65
C PRO A 7 17.68 -7.73 32.59
N GLU A 8 16.46 -7.30 32.90
CA GLU A 8 15.35 -7.29 31.92
C GLU A 8 15.55 -6.25 30.82
N THR A 9 16.08 -5.07 31.18
CA THR A 9 16.39 -4.03 30.18
C THR A 9 17.51 -4.46 29.24
N VAL A 10 18.54 -5.14 29.73
CA VAL A 10 19.63 -5.68 28.92
C VAL A 10 19.12 -6.77 27.99
N ALA A 11 18.25 -7.67 28.46
CA ALA A 11 17.65 -8.72 27.64
C ALA A 11 16.77 -8.12 26.52
N ALA A 12 15.95 -7.11 26.85
CA ALA A 12 15.10 -6.41 25.88
C ALA A 12 15.94 -5.67 24.83
N ALA A 13 17.00 -4.97 25.25
CA ALA A 13 17.92 -4.27 24.34
C ALA A 13 18.67 -5.24 23.42
N SER A 14 19.13 -6.37 23.95
CA SER A 14 19.77 -7.42 23.16
C SER A 14 18.83 -8.03 22.14
N GLY A 15 17.56 -8.28 22.50
CA GLY A 15 16.54 -8.78 21.60
C GLY A 15 16.22 -7.80 20.47
N ALA A 16 16.17 -6.50 20.78
CA ALA A 16 15.98 -5.45 19.78
C ALA A 16 17.17 -5.37 18.81
N ALA A 17 18.39 -5.43 19.34
CA ALA A 17 19.61 -5.40 18.52
C ALA A 17 19.68 -6.58 17.53
N VAL A 18 19.30 -7.79 17.98
CA VAL A 18 19.25 -8.98 17.12
C VAL A 18 18.24 -8.81 15.99
N LYS A 19 17.05 -8.26 16.27
CA LYS A 19 16.03 -7.99 15.24
C LYS A 19 16.51 -6.97 14.21
N VAL A 20 17.18 -5.91 14.66
CA VAL A 20 17.76 -4.90 13.76
C VAL A 20 18.87 -5.50 12.91
N ALA A 21 19.77 -6.29 13.51
CA ALA A 21 20.84 -6.99 12.78
C ALA A 21 20.26 -7.96 11.73
N ALA A 22 19.18 -8.67 12.05
CA ALA A 22 18.49 -9.55 11.09
C ALA A 22 17.88 -8.79 9.91
N LEU A 23 17.36 -7.58 10.13
CA LEU A 23 16.88 -6.71 9.04
C LEU A 23 18.02 -6.27 8.11
N PHE A 24 19.16 -5.89 8.66
CA PHE A 24 20.33 -5.47 7.87
C PHE A 24 21.07 -6.62 7.17
N SER A 25 20.82 -7.85 7.56
CA SER A 25 21.40 -9.04 6.90
C SER A 25 20.61 -9.49 5.65
N GLN A 26 19.46 -8.87 5.36
CA GLN A 26 18.68 -9.17 4.18
C GLN A 26 19.10 -8.26 3.02
N ASP A 27 19.41 -8.85 1.87
CA ASP A 27 19.75 -8.11 0.65
C ASP A 27 18.55 -7.34 0.08
N GLU A 28 17.34 -7.83 0.34
CA GLU A 28 16.07 -7.16 -0.01
C GLU A 28 15.13 -7.11 1.20
N LEU A 29 14.67 -5.92 1.53
CA LEU A 29 13.57 -5.74 2.47
C LEU A 29 12.24 -5.94 1.74
N THR A 30 11.63 -7.11 1.91
CA THR A 30 10.27 -7.33 1.44
C THR A 30 9.31 -6.48 2.26
N ARG A 31 8.63 -5.58 1.57
CA ARG A 31 7.62 -4.74 2.20
C ARG A 31 6.31 -5.49 2.37
N ASP A 32 5.61 -5.17 3.45
CA ASP A 32 4.23 -5.61 3.69
C ASP A 32 3.35 -5.29 2.45
N PRO A 33 2.56 -6.25 1.94
CA PRO A 33 1.74 -6.08 0.75
C PRO A 33 0.61 -5.05 0.89
N LEU A 34 0.43 -4.43 2.05
CA LEU A 34 -0.58 -3.41 2.34
C LEU A 34 -0.29 -2.08 1.63
N VAL A 35 -0.30 -2.08 0.32
CA VAL A 35 -0.17 -0.86 -0.49
C VAL A 35 -1.36 -0.70 -1.42
N ALA A 36 -1.74 0.54 -1.68
CA ALA A 36 -2.78 0.82 -2.66
C ALA A 36 -2.27 0.53 -4.08
N VAL A 37 -3.12 -0.07 -4.89
CA VAL A 37 -2.86 -0.40 -6.29
C VAL A 37 -3.89 0.30 -7.17
N VAL A 38 -3.42 0.95 -8.22
CA VAL A 38 -4.28 1.65 -9.19
C VAL A 38 -4.49 0.78 -10.42
N ASN A 39 -5.75 0.53 -10.76
CA ASN A 39 -6.08 -0.15 -12.02
C ASN A 39 -5.93 0.82 -13.19
N ARG A 40 -5.03 0.50 -14.10
CA ARG A 40 -4.65 1.30 -15.27
C ARG A 40 -5.07 0.69 -16.59
N GLN A 41 -5.63 -0.51 -16.57
CA GLN A 41 -5.91 -1.27 -17.79
C GLN A 41 -7.02 -0.62 -18.61
N ALA A 42 -6.80 -0.49 -19.93
CA ALA A 42 -7.82 -0.20 -20.91
C ALA A 42 -8.38 -1.55 -21.45
N PRO A 43 -9.66 -1.65 -21.77
CA PRO A 43 -10.66 -0.61 -22.06
C PRO A 43 -11.35 -0.07 -20.81
N PRO A 44 -12.12 1.02 -20.95
CA PRO A 44 -12.77 1.68 -19.81
C PRO A 44 -13.88 0.79 -19.25
N VAL A 45 -13.49 -0.09 -18.36
CA VAL A 45 -14.39 -0.77 -17.45
C VAL A 45 -14.56 0.16 -16.25
N PHE A 46 -15.68 0.11 -15.57
CA PHE A 46 -16.06 1.00 -14.46
C PHE A 46 -15.03 1.11 -13.29
N SER A 47 -13.91 0.42 -13.37
CA SER A 47 -12.86 0.39 -12.36
C SER A 47 -11.49 0.87 -12.89
N THR A 48 -11.47 1.77 -13.88
CA THR A 48 -10.22 2.28 -14.46
C THR A 48 -9.96 3.73 -14.01
N CYS A 49 -8.71 4.06 -13.72
CA CYS A 49 -8.30 5.41 -13.34
C CYS A 49 -8.55 6.40 -14.49
N VAL A 50 -9.25 7.49 -14.17
CA VAL A 50 -9.56 8.58 -15.12
C VAL A 50 -8.69 9.82 -14.94
N GLY A 51 -7.77 9.81 -13.96
CA GLY A 51 -6.86 10.93 -13.72
C GLY A 51 -7.51 12.13 -13.00
N CYS A 52 -8.50 11.92 -12.14
CA CYS A 52 -9.13 13.01 -11.38
C CYS A 52 -8.31 13.53 -10.19
N PHE A 53 -7.31 12.76 -9.74
CA PHE A 53 -6.39 13.06 -8.64
C PHE A 53 -7.01 13.39 -7.27
N LEU A 54 -8.27 13.05 -7.02
CA LEU A 54 -8.88 13.13 -5.69
C LEU A 54 -8.11 12.29 -4.66
N CYS A 55 -7.60 11.14 -5.08
CA CYS A 55 -6.77 10.28 -4.24
C CYS A 55 -5.48 10.97 -3.77
N GLN A 56 -4.89 11.81 -4.61
CA GLN A 56 -3.68 12.57 -4.26
C GLN A 56 -3.96 13.62 -3.19
N SER A 57 -5.11 14.32 -3.28
CA SER A 57 -5.45 15.40 -2.35
C SER A 57 -5.74 14.91 -0.93
N VAL A 58 -6.14 13.64 -0.78
CA VAL A 58 -6.52 13.05 0.53
C VAL A 58 -5.46 12.13 1.10
N CYS A 59 -4.38 11.89 0.39
CA CYS A 59 -3.31 11.02 0.88
C CYS A 59 -2.46 11.74 1.94
N PRO A 60 -2.51 11.35 3.23
CA PRO A 60 -1.74 12.00 4.29
C PRO A 60 -0.24 11.75 4.16
N TYR A 61 0.15 10.72 3.41
CA TYR A 61 1.55 10.30 3.22
C TYR A 61 2.14 10.81 1.90
N GLN A 62 1.36 11.56 1.10
CA GLN A 62 1.77 12.04 -0.22
C GLN A 62 2.34 10.93 -1.13
N ALA A 63 1.79 9.73 -1.00
CA ALA A 63 2.26 8.54 -1.71
C ALA A 63 1.73 8.45 -3.15
N ILE A 64 0.91 9.39 -3.60
CA ILE A 64 0.26 9.35 -4.91
C ILE A 64 0.86 10.42 -5.81
N GLU A 65 1.48 9.96 -6.87
CA GLU A 65 2.16 10.75 -7.88
C GLU A 65 1.32 10.79 -9.17
N ARG A 66 1.61 11.76 -10.03
CA ARG A 66 1.03 11.86 -11.37
C ARG A 66 1.99 11.21 -12.35
N GLU A 67 1.52 10.25 -13.10
CA GLU A 67 2.27 9.61 -14.17
C GLU A 67 1.66 9.95 -15.52
N GLU A 68 2.47 10.53 -16.38
CA GLU A 68 2.07 10.86 -17.75
C GLU A 68 2.34 9.66 -18.67
N ILE A 69 1.30 9.18 -19.32
CA ILE A 69 1.42 8.16 -20.35
C ILE A 69 1.59 8.87 -21.70
N LYS A 70 2.76 8.66 -22.31
CA LYS A 70 3.14 9.26 -23.59
C LYS A 70 2.95 8.29 -24.73
N ASN A 71 2.56 8.80 -25.89
CA ASN A 71 2.51 8.04 -27.14
C ASN A 71 3.93 7.83 -27.70
N ARG A 72 4.07 6.99 -28.73
CA ARG A 72 5.33 6.80 -29.47
C ARG A 72 5.92 8.11 -30.01
N ASN A 73 5.08 9.11 -30.25
CA ASN A 73 5.47 10.44 -30.75
C ASN A 73 5.91 11.41 -29.63
N GLY A 74 5.86 11.01 -28.36
CA GLY A 74 6.22 11.86 -27.22
C GLY A 74 5.07 12.73 -26.65
N ASP A 75 3.89 12.68 -27.26
CA ASP A 75 2.72 13.43 -26.80
C ASP A 75 2.07 12.76 -25.58
N VAL A 76 1.69 13.56 -24.57
CA VAL A 76 0.98 13.07 -23.39
C VAL A 76 -0.45 12.74 -23.76
N ILE A 77 -0.80 11.44 -23.75
CA ILE A 77 -2.15 10.97 -24.05
C ILE A 77 -3.04 11.04 -22.81
N LYS A 78 -2.51 10.66 -21.67
CA LYS A 78 -3.26 10.52 -20.43
C LYS A 78 -2.34 10.69 -19.22
N THR A 79 -2.86 11.35 -18.18
CA THR A 79 -2.17 11.43 -16.89
C THR A 79 -2.96 10.59 -15.88
N LEU A 80 -2.30 9.62 -15.26
CA LEU A 80 -2.91 8.70 -14.30
C LEU A 80 -2.25 8.82 -12.94
N ALA A 81 -2.96 8.38 -11.90
CA ALA A 81 -2.41 8.26 -10.58
C ALA A 81 -1.46 7.04 -10.49
N ARG A 82 -0.33 7.22 -9.84
CA ARG A 82 0.61 6.17 -9.48
C ARG A 82 0.83 6.20 -7.98
N VAL A 83 0.77 5.05 -7.36
CA VAL A 83 1.09 4.91 -5.93
C VAL A 83 2.57 4.59 -5.78
N ASN A 84 3.26 5.39 -4.97
CA ASN A 84 4.63 5.09 -4.55
C ASN A 84 4.57 4.09 -3.38
N PRO A 85 4.99 2.84 -3.60
CA PRO A 85 4.88 1.81 -2.57
C PRO A 85 5.76 2.10 -1.35
N SER A 86 6.80 2.92 -1.49
CA SER A 86 7.69 3.26 -0.37
C SER A 86 7.08 4.25 0.60
N LEU A 87 6.14 5.07 0.16
CA LEU A 87 5.45 6.07 0.98
C LEU A 87 4.07 5.62 1.45
N CYS A 88 3.41 4.73 0.70
CA CYS A 88 2.07 4.27 1.03
C CYS A 88 2.06 3.44 2.32
N GLN A 89 1.17 3.77 3.25
CA GLN A 89 0.97 3.06 4.51
C GLN A 89 -0.31 2.21 4.53
N GLY A 90 -1.00 2.06 3.38
CA GLY A 90 -2.18 1.21 3.29
C GLY A 90 -3.42 1.72 4.05
N CYS A 91 -3.52 3.02 4.33
CA CYS A 91 -4.62 3.59 5.13
C CYS A 91 -6.01 3.51 4.49
N GLY A 92 -6.12 3.27 3.17
CA GLY A 92 -7.37 3.06 2.46
C GLY A 92 -8.19 4.32 2.13
N THR A 93 -7.79 5.51 2.56
CA THR A 93 -8.53 6.75 2.31
C THR A 93 -8.73 7.03 0.81
N CYS A 94 -7.73 6.75 -0.01
CA CYS A 94 -7.80 6.90 -1.46
C CYS A 94 -8.80 5.93 -2.11
N VAL A 95 -8.98 4.73 -1.55
CA VAL A 95 -9.93 3.72 -2.03
C VAL A 95 -11.37 4.22 -1.81
N ALA A 96 -11.65 4.73 -0.59
CA ALA A 96 -12.98 5.24 -0.23
C ALA A 96 -13.43 6.41 -1.10
N LEU A 97 -12.51 7.28 -1.52
CA LEU A 97 -12.80 8.47 -2.32
C LEU A 97 -12.72 8.26 -3.84
N CYS A 98 -12.24 7.13 -4.30
CA CYS A 98 -12.15 6.86 -5.73
C CYS A 98 -13.54 6.65 -6.34
N ARG A 99 -14.02 7.63 -7.14
CA ARG A 99 -15.34 7.57 -7.78
C ARG A 99 -15.46 6.43 -8.78
N THR A 100 -14.40 6.08 -9.45
CA THR A 100 -14.36 5.00 -10.44
C THR A 100 -13.97 3.66 -9.84
N LYS A 101 -13.74 3.58 -8.52
CA LYS A 101 -13.26 2.37 -7.84
C LYS A 101 -12.02 1.77 -8.51
N ALA A 102 -11.16 2.64 -9.04
CA ALA A 102 -9.93 2.23 -9.72
C ALA A 102 -8.76 1.96 -8.77
N ILE A 103 -8.93 2.22 -7.48
CA ILE A 103 -7.90 2.01 -6.46
C ILE A 103 -8.40 0.96 -5.49
N ASP A 104 -7.56 -0.02 -5.21
CA ASP A 104 -7.81 -1.05 -4.22
C ASP A 104 -6.57 -1.23 -3.33
N ILE A 105 -6.70 -1.86 -2.18
CA ILE A 105 -5.55 -2.23 -1.34
C ILE A 105 -5.19 -3.67 -1.62
N HIS A 106 -3.93 -3.89 -1.95
CA HIS A 106 -3.42 -5.23 -2.18
C HIS A 106 -3.57 -6.08 -0.90
N GLY A 107 -4.14 -7.27 -1.01
CA GLY A 107 -4.42 -8.16 0.12
C GLY A 107 -5.77 -7.95 0.80
N TYR A 108 -6.50 -6.87 0.53
CA TYR A 108 -7.80 -6.54 1.13
C TYR A 108 -8.90 -6.26 0.10
N SER A 109 -8.84 -6.89 -1.05
CA SER A 109 -9.96 -6.85 -1.99
C SER A 109 -11.20 -7.54 -1.39
N ASN A 110 -12.39 -7.10 -1.78
CA ASN A 110 -13.63 -7.70 -1.30
C ASN A 110 -13.66 -9.22 -1.48
N GLN A 111 -13.11 -9.73 -2.59
CA GLN A 111 -13.03 -11.17 -2.84
C GLN A 111 -12.12 -11.89 -1.84
N GLN A 112 -10.99 -11.29 -1.47
CA GLN A 112 -10.08 -11.85 -0.48
C GLN A 112 -10.71 -11.88 0.90
N VAL A 113 -11.35 -10.78 1.32
CA VAL A 113 -12.08 -10.70 2.60
C VAL A 113 -13.22 -11.72 2.65
N TYR A 114 -13.99 -11.86 1.57
CA TYR A 114 -15.05 -12.89 1.51
C TYR A 114 -14.48 -14.31 1.57
N ALA A 115 -13.36 -14.57 0.91
CA ALA A 115 -12.72 -15.89 0.97
C ALA A 115 -12.27 -16.25 2.39
N GLU A 116 -11.70 -15.31 3.13
CA GLU A 116 -11.32 -15.49 4.54
C GLU A 116 -12.53 -15.78 5.43
N ILE A 117 -13.62 -14.99 5.28
CA ILE A 117 -14.86 -15.20 6.02
C ILE A 117 -15.46 -16.58 5.72
N MET A 118 -15.51 -16.99 4.46
CA MET A 118 -16.04 -18.29 4.05
C MET A 118 -15.20 -19.45 4.58
N THR A 119 -13.88 -19.28 4.69
CA THR A 119 -12.99 -20.28 5.29
C THR A 119 -13.31 -20.46 6.78
N LEU A 120 -13.50 -19.36 7.51
CA LEU A 120 -13.85 -19.39 8.94
C LEU A 120 -15.24 -19.99 9.23
N LEU A 121 -16.17 -19.91 8.26
CA LEU A 121 -17.52 -20.47 8.41
C LEU A 121 -17.61 -21.96 8.06
N ASN A 122 -16.62 -22.52 7.37
CA ASN A 122 -16.57 -23.92 6.95
C ASN A 122 -15.73 -24.82 7.88
N ASP A 123 -15.10 -24.25 8.91
CA ASP A 123 -14.45 -24.96 10.01
C ASP A 123 -15.45 -25.21 11.14
#